data_f5db501aa84e5616496d4da86a9da004
#
_entry.id   f5db501aa84e5616496d4da86a9da004
#
_cell.length_a   1.000
_cell.length_b   1.000
_cell.length_c   1.000
_cell.angle_alpha   90.00
_cell.angle_beta   90.00
_cell.angle_gamma   90.00
#
_symmetry.space_group_name_H-M   'P 1'
#
loop_
_entity.id
_entity.type
_entity.pdbx_description
1 polymer ?
#
loop_
_entity_poly.entity_id
_entity_poly.type
_entity_poly.pdbx_seq_one_letter_code
_entity_poly.pdbx_strand_id
1 'polypeptide(L)'
;MNAPFKQAERLGRLTTALGSDVLALLRFDGSDHLNDLFEYRVEALATRDDLDFDALVGTHATVEIEAHEEMRPFDGIVTSARWAGVGENGHRYDLVLRPWFWLAGRRRNQRIFHNKTVIEILQELLSDYASLGDPALEIRLSKSYPTLEYTVQYRESDLDFARRQMERAGISFHFKHSMGSHTLVLTDDVLAHETVGARPFKRYDGHHQYEQEHFWDWAPERNVTTGAIRLVDYNFKKPTQSME
;
A
#
# COMPACT_ATOMS: atom_id res chain seq x y z
N MET A 1 -29.56 18.54 17.28
CA MET A 1 -28.66 17.52 16.66
C MET A 1 -28.53 17.89 15.20
N ASN A 2 -27.33 18.23 14.75
CA ASN A 2 -27.10 18.46 13.32
C ASN A 2 -27.20 17.10 12.60
N ALA A 3 -27.89 17.10 11.44
CA ALA A 3 -28.00 15.88 10.62
C ALA A 3 -26.62 15.44 10.14
N PRO A 4 -26.31 14.13 10.11
CA PRO A 4 -25.04 13.67 9.57
C PRO A 4 -24.91 14.04 8.10
N PHE A 5 -23.67 14.20 7.63
CA PHE A 5 -23.38 14.44 6.22
C PHE A 5 -23.64 13.17 5.41
N LYS A 6 -24.64 13.17 4.54
CA LYS A 6 -24.91 12.04 3.64
C LYS A 6 -23.90 11.99 2.50
N GLN A 7 -23.33 10.80 2.26
CA GLN A 7 -22.31 10.61 1.20
C GLN A 7 -22.82 9.74 0.03
N ALA A 8 -24.01 9.17 0.12
CA ALA A 8 -24.50 8.18 -0.84
C ALA A 8 -24.50 8.64 -2.31
N GLU A 9 -24.66 9.95 -2.54
CA GLU A 9 -24.73 10.55 -3.90
C GLU A 9 -23.48 11.40 -4.21
N ARG A 10 -22.42 11.27 -3.42
CA ARG A 10 -21.17 12.01 -3.66
C ARG A 10 -20.23 11.23 -4.55
N LEU A 11 -19.44 11.92 -5.36
CA LEU A 11 -18.37 11.37 -6.19
C LEU A 11 -17.26 10.70 -5.35
N GLY A 12 -17.13 11.10 -4.09
CA GLY A 12 -16.18 10.53 -3.14
C GLY A 12 -16.84 10.24 -1.80
N ARG A 13 -16.53 9.09 -1.20
CA ARG A 13 -17.09 8.61 0.06
C ARG A 13 -15.99 8.13 0.97
N LEU A 14 -16.19 8.30 2.28
CA LEU A 14 -15.30 7.78 3.31
C LEU A 14 -16.09 6.84 4.23
N THR A 15 -15.61 5.61 4.35
CA THR A 15 -16.13 4.62 5.31
C THR A 15 -15.07 4.34 6.36
N THR A 16 -15.46 4.36 7.63
CA THR A 16 -14.58 4.11 8.77
C THR A 16 -15.25 3.21 9.81
N ALA A 17 -14.49 2.72 10.79
CA ALA A 17 -15.01 1.95 11.92
C ALA A 17 -16.03 2.72 12.78
N LEU A 18 -16.05 4.04 12.73
CA LEU A 18 -17.01 4.87 13.45
C LEU A 18 -18.44 4.79 12.86
N GLY A 19 -18.59 4.20 11.68
CA GLY A 19 -19.86 4.03 11.00
C GLY A 19 -20.05 4.96 9.80
N SER A 20 -21.11 4.70 9.05
CA SER A 20 -21.47 5.47 7.86
C SER A 20 -21.80 6.92 8.21
N ASP A 21 -21.34 7.86 7.39
CA ASP A 21 -21.65 9.28 7.48
C ASP A 21 -21.22 9.99 8.80
N VAL A 22 -20.47 9.32 9.69
CA VAL A 22 -19.86 9.98 10.87
C VAL A 22 -18.76 10.94 10.43
N LEU A 23 -17.92 10.49 9.49
CA LEU A 23 -16.91 11.28 8.80
C LEU A 23 -17.26 11.34 7.31
N ALA A 24 -17.48 12.53 6.78
CA ALA A 24 -17.74 12.74 5.36
C ALA A 24 -16.47 13.20 4.64
N LEU A 25 -16.15 12.59 3.52
CA LEU A 25 -14.99 12.94 2.71
C LEU A 25 -15.06 14.40 2.25
N LEU A 26 -13.99 15.15 2.50
CA LEU A 26 -13.78 16.49 2.00
C LEU A 26 -12.68 16.53 0.92
N ARG A 27 -11.56 15.89 1.21
CA ARG A 27 -10.41 15.83 0.32
C ARG A 27 -9.68 14.50 0.48
N PHE A 28 -9.17 14.00 -0.63
CA PHE A 28 -8.34 12.81 -0.68
C PHE A 28 -7.13 13.07 -1.57
N ASP A 29 -5.94 12.79 -1.07
CA ASP A 29 -4.70 12.78 -1.84
C ASP A 29 -3.75 11.70 -1.33
N GLY A 30 -2.83 11.28 -2.19
CA GLY A 30 -1.83 10.30 -1.81
C GLY A 30 -1.04 9.75 -2.97
N SER A 31 -0.17 8.81 -2.64
CA SER A 31 0.69 8.11 -3.60
C SER A 31 0.66 6.61 -3.38
N ASP A 32 0.69 5.89 -4.47
CA ASP A 32 0.81 4.44 -4.53
C ASP A 32 1.88 4.06 -5.55
N HIS A 33 2.74 3.12 -5.20
CA HIS A 33 3.90 2.76 -6.00
C HIS A 33 4.09 1.24 -6.06
N LEU A 34 4.75 0.77 -7.11
CA LEU A 34 5.29 -0.59 -7.13
C LEU A 34 6.51 -0.67 -6.21
N ASN A 35 6.60 -1.74 -5.42
CA ASN A 35 7.69 -1.98 -4.46
C ASN A 35 7.83 -0.95 -3.33
N ASP A 36 6.77 -0.18 -3.06
CA ASP A 36 6.76 0.74 -1.94
C ASP A 36 5.40 0.76 -1.22
N LEU A 37 5.37 1.40 -0.06
CA LEU A 37 4.16 1.55 0.73
C LEU A 37 3.36 2.74 0.21
N PHE A 38 2.06 2.58 0.12
CA PHE A 38 1.20 3.74 -0.14
C PHE A 38 1.00 4.59 1.12
N GLU A 39 0.73 5.86 0.93
CA GLU A 39 0.26 6.78 1.95
C GLU A 39 -0.88 7.63 1.39
N TYR A 40 -2.02 7.57 2.05
CA TYR A 40 -3.19 8.39 1.70
C TYR A 40 -3.50 9.36 2.83
N ARG A 41 -3.80 10.59 2.45
CA ARG A 41 -4.23 11.67 3.34
C ARG A 41 -5.67 12.00 3.06
N VAL A 42 -6.46 12.01 4.10
CA VAL A 42 -7.90 12.21 4.04
C VAL A 42 -8.26 13.40 4.92
N GLU A 43 -8.88 14.42 4.34
CA GLU A 43 -9.58 15.44 5.10
C GLU A 43 -11.07 15.09 5.13
N ALA A 44 -11.67 15.14 6.29
CA ALA A 44 -13.06 14.78 6.50
C ALA A 44 -13.80 15.81 7.38
N LEU A 45 -15.11 15.84 7.26
CA LEU A 45 -16.01 16.64 8.07
C LEU A 45 -16.87 15.77 8.98
N ALA A 46 -17.07 16.22 10.22
CA ALA A 46 -18.02 15.67 11.15
C ALA A 46 -18.91 16.76 11.75
N THR A 47 -20.05 16.38 12.29
CA THR A 47 -20.95 17.29 13.01
C THR A 47 -20.55 17.53 14.46
N ARG A 48 -19.54 16.81 14.96
CA ARG A 48 -19.08 16.79 16.37
C ARG A 48 -17.56 16.85 16.44
N ASP A 49 -17.00 17.29 17.55
CA ASP A 49 -15.58 17.48 17.82
C ASP A 49 -14.97 16.43 18.77
N ASP A 50 -15.78 15.49 19.21
CA ASP A 50 -15.45 14.49 20.23
C ASP A 50 -15.44 13.05 19.66
N LEU A 51 -14.89 12.87 18.43
CA LEU A 51 -14.77 11.53 17.83
C LEU A 51 -13.76 10.68 18.63
N ASP A 52 -14.11 9.42 18.84
CA ASP A 52 -13.27 8.45 19.52
C ASP A 52 -12.12 7.99 18.58
N PHE A 53 -10.93 8.52 18.83
CA PHE A 53 -9.73 8.14 18.05
C PHE A 53 -9.21 6.75 18.40
N ASP A 54 -9.49 6.25 19.61
CA ASP A 54 -9.07 4.90 20.00
C ASP A 54 -9.88 3.83 19.26
N ALA A 55 -11.14 4.15 18.92
CA ALA A 55 -11.96 3.30 18.05
C ALA A 55 -11.64 3.43 16.55
N LEU A 56 -10.84 4.42 16.14
CA LEU A 56 -10.53 4.73 14.74
C LEU A 56 -9.11 4.30 14.36
N VAL A 57 -8.11 4.68 15.18
CA VAL A 57 -6.70 4.38 14.87
C VAL A 57 -6.42 2.88 14.98
N GLY A 58 -5.76 2.33 13.98
CA GLY A 58 -5.49 0.89 13.88
C GLY A 58 -6.60 0.10 13.18
N THR A 59 -7.71 0.74 12.80
CA THR A 59 -8.78 0.11 12.02
C THR A 59 -8.72 0.49 10.54
N HIS A 60 -9.44 -0.25 9.70
CA HIS A 60 -9.56 0.06 8.28
C HIS A 60 -10.41 1.32 8.03
N ALA A 61 -9.98 2.11 7.07
CA ALA A 61 -10.79 3.14 6.45
C ALA A 61 -10.66 3.06 4.93
N THR A 62 -11.79 3.17 4.23
CA THR A 62 -11.84 3.11 2.77
C THR A 62 -12.36 4.42 2.22
N VAL A 63 -11.60 5.01 1.32
CA VAL A 63 -12.07 6.08 0.43
C VAL A 63 -12.51 5.45 -0.87
N GLU A 64 -13.71 5.73 -1.31
CA GLU A 64 -14.21 5.35 -2.62
C GLU A 64 -14.34 6.60 -3.50
N ILE A 65 -13.81 6.54 -4.70
CA ILE A 65 -13.91 7.62 -5.70
C ILE A 65 -14.61 7.07 -6.93
N GLU A 66 -15.62 7.79 -7.41
CA GLU A 66 -16.29 7.45 -8.65
C GLU A 66 -15.33 7.59 -9.84
N ALA A 67 -15.11 6.49 -10.53
CA ALA A 67 -14.30 6.39 -11.72
C ALA A 67 -15.09 5.63 -12.78
N HIS A 68 -15.59 6.31 -13.78
CA HIS A 68 -16.28 5.69 -14.93
C HIS A 68 -17.42 4.72 -14.60
N GLU A 69 -18.44 5.15 -13.92
CA GLU A 69 -19.60 4.36 -13.49
C GLU A 69 -19.34 3.34 -12.37
N GLU A 70 -18.09 3.20 -11.93
CA GLU A 70 -17.73 2.33 -10.82
C GLU A 70 -17.08 3.12 -9.68
N MET A 71 -17.31 2.68 -8.45
CA MET A 71 -16.60 3.23 -7.29
C MET A 71 -15.27 2.49 -7.13
N ARG A 72 -14.17 3.23 -7.23
CA ARG A 72 -12.83 2.70 -7.00
C ARG A 72 -12.45 2.86 -5.53
N PRO A 73 -12.23 1.75 -4.79
CA PRO A 73 -11.83 1.81 -3.39
C PRO A 73 -10.32 2.07 -3.23
N PHE A 74 -9.99 2.82 -2.17
CA PHE A 74 -8.64 3.03 -1.64
C PHE A 74 -8.71 2.76 -0.15
N ASP A 75 -8.31 1.57 0.26
CA ASP A 75 -8.37 1.12 1.65
C ASP A 75 -7.00 1.24 2.31
N GLY A 76 -6.98 1.50 3.61
CA GLY A 76 -5.79 1.47 4.43
C GLY A 76 -6.11 1.46 5.91
N ILE A 77 -5.11 1.17 6.74
CA ILE A 77 -5.23 1.29 8.20
C ILE A 77 -5.03 2.76 8.59
N VAL A 78 -5.91 3.29 9.40
CA VAL A 78 -5.76 4.62 9.98
C VAL A 78 -4.57 4.60 10.94
N THR A 79 -3.46 5.21 10.54
CA THR A 79 -2.24 5.28 11.33
C THR A 79 -2.10 6.58 12.11
N SER A 80 -2.91 7.58 11.78
CA SER A 80 -3.02 8.86 12.47
C SER A 80 -4.39 9.46 12.26
N ALA A 81 -4.96 10.03 13.31
CA ALA A 81 -6.18 10.81 13.29
C ALA A 81 -5.96 12.11 14.08
N ARG A 82 -6.42 13.22 13.55
CA ARG A 82 -6.27 14.54 14.15
C ARG A 82 -7.54 15.35 13.96
N TRP A 83 -8.02 15.99 15.01
CA TRP A 83 -8.98 17.08 14.87
C TRP A 83 -8.27 18.34 14.38
N ALA A 84 -8.72 18.88 13.26
CA ALA A 84 -8.08 19.99 12.55
C ALA A 84 -8.80 21.33 12.77
N GLY A 85 -9.76 21.37 13.73
CA GLY A 85 -10.48 22.60 14.10
C GLY A 85 -11.88 22.68 13.50
N VAL A 86 -12.49 23.86 13.66
CA VAL A 86 -13.84 24.16 13.18
C VAL A 86 -13.75 24.81 11.80
N GLY A 87 -14.48 24.28 10.83
CA GLY A 87 -14.69 24.90 9.52
C GLY A 87 -16.09 25.50 9.39
N GLU A 88 -16.40 26.09 8.24
CA GLU A 88 -17.73 26.71 7.97
C GLU A 88 -18.88 25.71 8.10
N ASN A 89 -18.65 24.42 7.76
CA ASN A 89 -19.68 23.39 7.67
C ASN A 89 -19.56 22.30 8.74
N GLY A 90 -18.73 22.49 9.77
CA GLY A 90 -18.55 21.50 10.83
C GLY A 90 -17.10 21.36 11.29
N HIS A 91 -16.82 20.25 11.97
CA HIS A 91 -15.50 19.94 12.52
C HIS A 91 -14.65 19.19 11.49
N ARG A 92 -13.42 19.64 11.26
CA ARG A 92 -12.48 19.04 10.33
C ARG A 92 -11.60 18.02 11.03
N TYR A 93 -11.35 16.92 10.34
CA TYR A 93 -10.49 15.84 10.76
C TYR A 93 -9.52 15.45 9.64
N ASP A 94 -8.27 15.22 10.01
CA ASP A 94 -7.25 14.73 9.11
C ASP A 94 -6.91 13.29 9.51
N LEU A 95 -6.92 12.39 8.53
CA LEU A 95 -6.52 11.00 8.70
C LEU A 95 -5.35 10.67 7.77
N VAL A 96 -4.48 9.77 8.23
CA VAL A 96 -3.43 9.18 7.40
C VAL A 96 -3.67 7.68 7.33
N LEU A 97 -3.83 7.17 6.10
CA LEU A 97 -4.03 5.75 5.83
C LEU A 97 -2.74 5.16 5.26
N ARG A 98 -2.34 3.99 5.76
CA ARG A 98 -1.19 3.25 5.28
C ARG A 98 -1.52 1.75 5.17
N PRO A 99 -0.75 0.98 4.37
CA PRO A 99 -0.97 -0.45 4.32
C PRO A 99 -0.64 -1.12 5.66
N TRP A 100 -1.30 -2.25 5.95
CA TRP A 100 -0.97 -3.04 7.13
C TRP A 100 0.52 -3.46 7.16
N PHE A 101 1.14 -3.61 5.99
CA PHE A 101 2.57 -3.92 5.88
C PHE A 101 3.48 -2.83 6.46
N TRP A 102 3.01 -1.58 6.55
CA TRP A 102 3.70 -0.50 7.25
C TRP A 102 3.93 -0.82 8.74
N LEU A 103 3.02 -1.58 9.37
CA LEU A 103 3.15 -2.00 10.77
C LEU A 103 4.41 -2.85 10.99
N ALA A 104 4.83 -3.61 9.98
CA ALA A 104 6.07 -4.37 10.02
C ALA A 104 7.33 -3.50 10.22
N GLY A 105 7.26 -2.21 9.87
CA GLY A 105 8.30 -1.24 10.15
C GLY A 105 8.40 -0.82 11.63
N ARG A 106 7.38 -1.13 12.45
CA ARG A 106 7.31 -0.78 13.88
C ARG A 106 7.88 -1.85 14.79
N ARG A 107 8.15 -3.03 14.26
CA ARG A 107 8.70 -4.16 15.00
C ARG A 107 10.12 -4.46 14.51
N ARG A 108 11.06 -4.50 15.44
CA ARG A 108 12.43 -4.98 15.22
C ARG A 108 12.61 -6.34 15.87
N ASN A 109 13.33 -7.23 15.20
CA ASN A 109 13.53 -8.57 15.71
C ASN A 109 14.93 -9.11 15.40
N GLN A 110 15.25 -10.23 16.06
CA GLN A 110 16.43 -11.06 15.80
C GLN A 110 15.95 -12.51 15.70
N ARG A 111 15.88 -13.02 14.48
CA ARG A 111 15.36 -14.36 14.19
C ARG A 111 16.29 -15.09 13.23
N ILE A 112 16.27 -16.40 13.34
CA ILE A 112 16.98 -17.31 12.43
C ILE A 112 15.92 -18.22 11.80
N PHE A 113 15.94 -18.29 10.48
CA PHE A 113 15.11 -19.18 9.69
C PHE A 113 16.01 -20.27 9.10
N HIS A 114 15.71 -21.55 9.37
CA HIS A 114 16.48 -22.70 8.91
C HIS A 114 15.70 -23.48 7.86
N ASN A 115 16.37 -23.89 6.78
CA ASN A 115 15.84 -24.77 5.75
C ASN A 115 14.47 -24.31 5.21
N LYS A 116 14.34 -23.02 4.92
CA LYS A 116 13.11 -22.41 4.37
C LYS A 116 13.38 -21.71 3.06
N THR A 117 12.40 -21.75 2.18
CA THR A 117 12.36 -20.87 1.01
C THR A 117 12.07 -19.43 1.41
N VAL A 118 12.36 -18.48 0.54
CA VAL A 118 12.01 -17.08 0.79
C VAL A 118 10.50 -16.91 1.00
N ILE A 119 9.67 -17.70 0.31
CA ILE A 119 8.21 -17.65 0.43
C ILE A 119 7.74 -18.07 1.81
N GLU A 120 8.26 -19.20 2.30
CA GLU A 120 7.95 -19.69 3.66
C GLU A 120 8.40 -18.70 4.73
N ILE A 121 9.54 -18.04 4.53
CA ILE A 121 10.03 -17.00 5.43
C ILE A 121 9.06 -15.81 5.45
N LEU A 122 8.65 -15.31 4.27
CA LEU A 122 7.71 -14.19 4.16
C LEU A 122 6.35 -14.52 4.75
N GLN A 123 5.81 -15.71 4.48
CA GLN A 123 4.54 -16.16 5.04
C GLN A 123 4.58 -16.24 6.57
N GLU A 124 5.64 -16.84 7.14
CA GLU A 124 5.82 -16.92 8.59
C GLU A 124 5.95 -15.51 9.22
N LEU A 125 6.78 -14.64 8.62
CA LEU A 125 6.99 -13.28 9.08
C LEU A 125 5.69 -12.47 9.08
N LEU A 126 4.93 -12.53 8.00
CA LEU A 126 3.72 -11.72 7.80
C LEU A 126 2.53 -12.26 8.60
N SER A 127 2.51 -13.56 8.95
CA SER A 127 1.47 -14.14 9.81
C SER A 127 1.43 -13.52 11.19
N ASP A 128 2.54 -12.97 11.67
CA ASP A 128 2.62 -12.27 12.96
C ASP A 128 1.75 -11.00 13.02
N TYR A 129 1.32 -10.49 11.87
CA TYR A 129 0.50 -9.28 11.75
C TYR A 129 -0.99 -9.55 11.61
N ALA A 130 -1.42 -10.81 11.58
CA ALA A 130 -2.83 -11.20 11.43
C ALA A 130 -3.75 -10.64 12.52
N SER A 131 -3.22 -10.35 13.72
CA SER A 131 -3.97 -9.74 14.84
C SER A 131 -3.99 -8.20 14.81
N LEU A 132 -3.19 -7.56 13.95
CA LEU A 132 -3.03 -6.11 13.90
C LEU A 132 -3.83 -5.46 12.76
N GLY A 133 -4.59 -6.23 12.03
CA GLY A 133 -5.38 -5.82 10.88
C GLY A 133 -5.89 -7.04 10.13
N ASP A 134 -6.27 -6.88 8.88
CA ASP A 134 -6.59 -7.98 7.97
C ASP A 134 -5.45 -8.12 6.94
N PRO A 135 -4.35 -8.84 7.28
CA PRO A 135 -3.17 -8.94 6.43
C PRO A 135 -3.40 -9.91 5.27
N ALA A 136 -4.22 -9.53 4.32
CA ALA A 136 -4.42 -10.29 3.11
C ALA A 136 -3.13 -10.31 2.27
N LEU A 137 -2.62 -11.52 2.02
CA LEU A 137 -1.44 -11.78 1.21
C LEU A 137 -1.80 -12.67 0.02
N GLU A 138 -1.52 -12.20 -1.19
CA GLU A 138 -1.68 -12.94 -2.43
C GLU A 138 -0.30 -13.22 -3.05
N ILE A 139 -0.03 -14.49 -3.38
CA ILE A 139 1.26 -14.92 -3.96
C ILE A 139 1.04 -15.29 -5.42
N ARG A 140 1.55 -14.48 -6.35
CA ARG A 140 1.50 -14.67 -7.81
C ARG A 140 2.91 -14.83 -8.36
N LEU A 141 3.59 -15.89 -7.93
CA LEU A 141 4.97 -16.18 -8.31
C LEU A 141 5.01 -17.32 -9.32
N SER A 142 5.80 -17.17 -10.37
CA SER A 142 5.99 -18.15 -11.44
C SER A 142 7.28 -18.95 -11.29
N LYS A 143 8.28 -18.42 -10.58
CA LYS A 143 9.59 -19.04 -10.38
C LYS A 143 9.59 -19.99 -9.18
N SER A 144 10.52 -20.95 -9.21
CA SER A 144 10.85 -21.76 -8.04
C SER A 144 11.97 -21.11 -7.24
N TYR A 145 11.87 -21.17 -5.93
CA TYR A 145 12.84 -20.58 -5.01
C TYR A 145 13.58 -21.67 -4.23
N PRO A 146 14.92 -21.64 -4.18
CA PRO A 146 15.68 -22.66 -3.46
C PRO A 146 15.43 -22.56 -1.95
N THR A 147 15.53 -23.70 -1.29
CA THR A 147 15.58 -23.73 0.17
C THR A 147 16.89 -23.14 0.65
N LEU A 148 16.80 -22.13 1.49
CA LEU A 148 17.93 -21.48 2.13
C LEU A 148 18.29 -22.25 3.40
N GLU A 149 19.56 -22.70 3.51
CA GLU A 149 20.03 -23.43 4.68
C GLU A 149 19.84 -22.62 5.96
N TYR A 150 20.02 -21.28 5.83
CA TYR A 150 20.04 -20.42 6.96
C TYR A 150 19.87 -18.95 6.51
N THR A 151 18.93 -18.24 7.14
CA THR A 151 18.64 -16.83 6.87
C THR A 151 18.44 -16.10 8.18
N VAL A 152 19.10 -14.96 8.36
CA VAL A 152 19.06 -14.19 9.59
C VAL A 152 18.39 -12.85 9.37
N GLN A 153 17.45 -12.53 10.25
CA GLN A 153 17.02 -11.17 10.54
C GLN A 153 17.87 -10.66 11.70
N TYR A 154 18.65 -9.59 11.50
CA TYR A 154 19.54 -9.07 12.53
C TYR A 154 19.41 -7.56 12.69
N ARG A 155 18.82 -7.12 13.82
CA ARG A 155 18.67 -5.72 14.22
C ARG A 155 17.96 -4.82 13.19
N GLU A 156 17.16 -5.40 12.32
CA GLU A 156 16.36 -4.71 11.31
C GLU A 156 14.87 -4.86 11.60
N SER A 157 14.04 -3.99 11.02
CA SER A 157 12.60 -4.13 11.12
C SER A 157 12.11 -5.33 10.31
N ASP A 158 10.92 -5.83 10.64
CA ASP A 158 10.30 -6.90 9.87
C ASP A 158 10.03 -6.45 8.42
N LEU A 159 9.74 -5.14 8.22
CA LEU A 159 9.58 -4.54 6.90
C LEU A 159 10.89 -4.55 6.10
N ASP A 160 11.99 -4.07 6.70
CA ASP A 160 13.30 -4.01 6.03
C ASP A 160 13.79 -5.42 5.70
N PHE A 161 13.60 -6.36 6.63
CA PHE A 161 13.93 -7.77 6.40
C PHE A 161 13.12 -8.37 5.24
N ALA A 162 11.79 -8.18 5.23
CA ALA A 162 10.93 -8.67 4.16
C ALA A 162 11.33 -8.08 2.80
N ARG A 163 11.53 -6.76 2.73
CA ARG A 163 11.96 -6.07 1.49
C ARG A 163 13.30 -6.61 1.00
N ARG A 164 14.27 -6.77 1.87
CA ARG A 164 15.59 -7.33 1.55
C ARG A 164 15.49 -8.77 1.00
N GLN A 165 14.61 -9.61 1.58
CA GLN A 165 14.42 -10.96 1.06
C GLN A 165 13.73 -10.95 -0.30
N MET A 166 12.73 -10.09 -0.50
CA MET A 166 12.05 -9.91 -1.79
C MET A 166 13.02 -9.41 -2.86
N GLU A 167 13.79 -8.36 -2.58
CA GLU A 167 14.80 -7.81 -3.51
C GLU A 167 15.83 -8.86 -3.92
N ARG A 168 16.37 -9.62 -2.96
CA ARG A 168 17.32 -10.71 -3.22
C ARG A 168 16.74 -11.80 -4.12
N ALA A 169 15.45 -12.08 -3.98
CA ALA A 169 14.75 -13.12 -4.73
C ALA A 169 14.17 -12.63 -6.07
N GLY A 170 14.26 -11.32 -6.36
CA GLY A 170 13.63 -10.71 -7.53
C GLY A 170 12.11 -10.73 -7.47
N ILE A 171 11.54 -10.57 -6.26
CA ILE A 171 10.11 -10.50 -6.00
C ILE A 171 9.72 -9.04 -5.88
N SER A 172 8.75 -8.63 -6.67
CA SER A 172 8.08 -7.33 -6.61
C SER A 172 6.80 -7.43 -5.79
N PHE A 173 6.34 -6.30 -5.26
CA PHE A 173 5.04 -6.24 -4.59
C PHE A 173 4.25 -4.99 -4.96
N HIS A 174 2.94 -5.09 -4.81
CA HIS A 174 2.00 -3.99 -4.93
C HIS A 174 0.76 -4.26 -4.05
N PHE A 175 -0.14 -3.29 -3.96
CA PHE A 175 -1.38 -3.44 -3.22
C PHE A 175 -2.58 -3.46 -4.15
N LYS A 176 -3.56 -4.29 -3.81
CA LYS A 176 -4.92 -4.25 -4.35
C LYS A 176 -5.86 -3.78 -3.27
N HIS A 177 -6.78 -2.90 -3.63
CA HIS A 177 -7.74 -2.35 -2.71
C HIS A 177 -9.13 -2.93 -2.96
N SER A 178 -9.84 -3.18 -1.88
CA SER A 178 -11.25 -3.57 -1.85
C SER A 178 -11.96 -2.79 -0.75
N MET A 179 -13.28 -2.81 -0.74
CA MET A 179 -14.03 -2.19 0.34
C MET A 179 -13.71 -2.85 1.67
N GLY A 180 -13.17 -2.09 2.63
CA GLY A 180 -12.82 -2.54 3.97
C GLY A 180 -11.54 -3.38 4.08
N SER A 181 -10.78 -3.56 2.98
CA SER A 181 -9.52 -4.32 3.02
C SER A 181 -8.57 -3.96 1.88
N HIS A 182 -7.29 -4.28 2.07
CA HIS A 182 -6.29 -4.24 1.01
C HIS A 182 -5.39 -5.46 1.08
N THR A 183 -4.93 -5.92 -0.07
CA THR A 183 -4.13 -7.14 -0.23
C THR A 183 -2.72 -6.79 -0.68
N LEU A 184 -1.72 -7.31 0.01
CA LEU A 184 -0.33 -7.32 -0.46
C LEU A 184 -0.16 -8.42 -1.49
N VAL A 185 0.19 -8.07 -2.73
CA VAL A 185 0.39 -9.01 -3.83
C VAL A 185 1.88 -9.13 -4.12
N LEU A 186 2.41 -10.34 -4.11
CA LEU A 186 3.80 -10.66 -4.47
C LEU A 186 3.84 -11.19 -5.90
N THR A 187 4.72 -10.63 -6.72
CA THR A 187 4.92 -11.01 -8.13
C THR A 187 6.40 -11.13 -8.46
N ASP A 188 6.76 -11.99 -9.41
CA ASP A 188 8.13 -12.15 -9.94
C ASP A 188 8.20 -12.08 -11.46
N ASP A 189 7.09 -11.75 -12.09
CA ASP A 189 6.96 -11.58 -13.54
C ASP A 189 6.04 -10.40 -13.86
N VAL A 190 6.41 -9.61 -14.87
CA VAL A 190 5.59 -8.51 -15.36
C VAL A 190 4.23 -9.00 -15.91
N LEU A 191 4.17 -10.21 -16.41
CA LEU A 191 2.93 -10.82 -16.93
C LEU A 191 1.94 -11.24 -15.82
N ALA A 192 2.37 -11.24 -14.56
CA ALA A 192 1.49 -11.49 -13.42
C ALA A 192 0.57 -10.28 -13.08
N HIS A 193 0.88 -9.10 -13.65
CA HIS A 193 0.05 -7.91 -13.47
C HIS A 193 -1.20 -7.97 -14.37
N GLU A 194 -2.29 -7.46 -13.86
CA GLU A 194 -3.55 -7.37 -14.62
C GLU A 194 -3.46 -6.27 -15.68
N THR A 195 -4.05 -6.55 -16.85
CA THR A 195 -4.13 -5.56 -17.92
C THR A 195 -5.22 -4.54 -17.59
N VAL A 196 -4.86 -3.27 -17.48
CA VAL A 196 -5.81 -2.17 -17.20
C VAL A 196 -6.47 -1.60 -18.47
N GLY A 197 -6.24 -2.21 -19.63
CA GLY A 197 -6.77 -1.75 -20.92
C GLY A 197 -6.07 -0.50 -21.46
N ALA A 198 -6.55 -0.03 -22.61
CA ALA A 198 -6.04 1.17 -23.25
C ALA A 198 -6.74 2.43 -22.74
N ARG A 199 -6.00 3.51 -22.64
CA ARG A 199 -6.52 4.85 -22.34
C ARG A 199 -6.11 5.79 -23.48
N PRO A 200 -7.01 6.62 -24.04
CA PRO A 200 -6.67 7.57 -25.08
C PRO A 200 -5.76 8.68 -24.53
N PHE A 201 -4.91 9.22 -25.39
CA PHE A 201 -4.21 10.46 -25.09
C PHE A 201 -5.03 11.63 -25.61
N LYS A 202 -5.39 12.57 -24.71
CA LYS A 202 -6.09 13.80 -25.06
C LYS A 202 -5.33 14.97 -24.43
N ARG A 203 -4.76 15.82 -25.30
CA ARG A 203 -4.00 16.99 -24.84
C ARG A 203 -4.92 17.92 -24.03
N TYR A 204 -4.39 18.50 -22.97
CA TYR A 204 -5.09 19.49 -22.17
C TYR A 204 -5.45 20.73 -23.03
N ASP A 205 -6.73 21.06 -23.10
CA ASP A 205 -7.26 22.20 -23.86
C ASP A 205 -7.95 23.27 -23.00
N GLY A 206 -7.79 23.17 -21.67
CA GLY A 206 -8.43 24.06 -20.69
C GLY A 206 -9.83 23.64 -20.23
N HIS A 207 -10.41 22.58 -20.82
CA HIS A 207 -11.73 22.05 -20.45
C HIS A 207 -11.63 20.56 -20.15
N HIS A 208 -11.71 20.18 -18.88
CA HIS A 208 -11.57 18.78 -18.42
C HIS A 208 -12.88 18.05 -18.19
N GLN A 209 -13.88 18.27 -18.98
CA GLN A 209 -15.10 17.46 -18.95
C GLN A 209 -15.03 16.37 -20.03
N TYR A 210 -14.23 15.33 -19.80
CA TYR A 210 -14.23 14.15 -20.65
C TYR A 210 -14.95 13.01 -19.95
N GLU A 211 -15.85 12.37 -20.67
CA GLU A 211 -16.60 11.19 -20.21
C GLU A 211 -15.71 9.94 -20.04
N GLN A 212 -14.43 10.02 -20.37
CA GLN A 212 -13.53 8.87 -20.41
C GLN A 212 -12.17 9.19 -19.77
N GLU A 213 -11.67 8.29 -18.93
CA GLU A 213 -10.29 8.34 -18.43
C GLU A 213 -9.29 8.44 -19.58
N HIS A 214 -8.32 9.34 -19.50
CA HIS A 214 -7.35 9.61 -20.55
C HIS A 214 -6.02 10.11 -19.99
N PHE A 215 -4.97 9.93 -20.77
CA PHE A 215 -3.70 10.61 -20.54
C PHE A 215 -3.79 12.02 -21.12
N TRP A 216 -3.40 13.01 -20.36
CA TRP A 216 -3.39 14.42 -20.77
C TRP A 216 -1.98 15.01 -20.82
N ASP A 217 -1.02 14.34 -20.19
CA ASP A 217 0.40 14.65 -20.24
C ASP A 217 1.23 13.39 -20.47
N TRP A 218 2.24 13.49 -21.32
CA TRP A 218 3.19 12.43 -21.61
C TRP A 218 4.56 13.05 -21.92
N ALA A 219 5.50 12.89 -21.00
CA ALA A 219 6.85 13.44 -21.12
C ALA A 219 7.88 12.30 -21.04
N PRO A 220 8.34 11.73 -22.19
CA PRO A 220 9.41 10.74 -22.18
C PRO A 220 10.74 11.39 -21.81
N GLU A 221 11.45 10.78 -20.87
CA GLU A 221 12.75 11.21 -20.39
C GLU A 221 13.79 10.10 -20.53
N ARG A 222 15.02 10.45 -20.87
CA ARG A 222 16.15 9.53 -20.90
C ARG A 222 17.32 10.12 -20.14
N ASN A 223 17.80 9.35 -19.16
CA ASN A 223 18.93 9.72 -18.33
C ASN A 223 20.09 8.75 -18.54
N VAL A 224 21.30 9.22 -18.28
CA VAL A 224 22.47 8.36 -18.19
C VAL A 224 22.36 7.52 -16.94
N THR A 225 22.46 6.20 -17.10
CA THR A 225 22.43 5.24 -16.00
C THR A 225 23.66 4.36 -16.03
N THR A 226 23.91 3.62 -14.96
CA THR A 226 24.95 2.59 -14.90
C THR A 226 24.70 1.52 -15.95
N GLY A 227 25.62 1.36 -16.90
CA GLY A 227 25.49 0.40 -18.01
C GLY A 227 25.87 -1.03 -17.66
N ALA A 228 26.75 -1.23 -16.66
CA ALA A 228 27.18 -2.54 -16.20
C ALA A 228 27.57 -2.49 -14.72
N ILE A 229 27.29 -3.56 -13.99
CA ILE A 229 27.74 -3.78 -12.61
C ILE A 229 28.46 -5.11 -12.57
N ARG A 230 29.63 -5.14 -11.93
CA ARG A 230 30.37 -6.36 -11.64
C ARG A 230 30.35 -6.60 -10.12
N LEU A 231 29.81 -7.75 -9.71
CA LEU A 231 29.74 -8.17 -8.32
C LEU A 231 30.62 -9.41 -8.13
N VAL A 232 31.28 -9.48 -6.99
CA VAL A 232 32.05 -10.66 -6.56
C VAL A 232 31.53 -11.06 -5.19
N ASP A 233 31.24 -12.34 -5.03
CA ASP A 233 30.83 -12.94 -3.77
C ASP A 233 31.88 -13.94 -3.30
N TYR A 234 31.77 -14.39 -2.05
CA TYR A 234 32.66 -15.35 -1.45
C TYR A 234 31.90 -16.53 -0.86
N ASN A 235 32.22 -17.74 -1.34
CA ASN A 235 31.66 -18.97 -0.81
C ASN A 235 32.69 -19.67 0.10
N PHE A 236 32.49 -19.60 1.41
CA PHE A 236 33.39 -20.20 2.40
C PHE A 236 33.50 -21.73 2.28
N LYS A 237 32.49 -22.43 1.71
CA LYS A 237 32.51 -23.87 1.44
C LYS A 237 33.34 -24.22 0.19
N LYS A 238 33.57 -23.26 -0.70
CA LYS A 238 34.35 -23.41 -1.94
C LYS A 238 35.22 -22.15 -2.19
N PRO A 239 36.22 -21.89 -1.33
CA PRO A 239 36.92 -20.62 -1.29
C PRO A 239 37.74 -20.30 -2.55
N THR A 240 38.05 -21.29 -3.38
CA THR A 240 38.79 -21.15 -4.63
C THR A 240 37.91 -21.00 -5.87
N GLN A 241 36.59 -21.10 -5.74
CA GLN A 241 35.68 -20.93 -6.84
C GLN A 241 35.41 -19.45 -7.08
N SER A 242 35.60 -18.98 -8.33
CA SER A 242 35.15 -17.61 -8.70
C SER A 242 33.63 -17.53 -8.61
N MET A 243 33.15 -16.49 -7.93
CA MET A 243 31.72 -16.16 -7.76
C MET A 243 31.39 -14.83 -8.45
N GLU A 244 32.09 -14.57 -9.58
CA GLU A 244 31.89 -13.42 -10.44
C GLU A 244 30.69 -13.59 -11.37
#